data_194c4ab2f9b3b5f2db8f32655a12e6a2
#
_entry.id   194c4ab2f9b3b5f2db8f32655a12e6a2
#
_cell.length_a   1.000
_cell.length_b   1.000
_cell.length_c   1.000
_cell.angle_alpha   90.00
_cell.angle_beta   90.00
_cell.angle_gamma   90.00
#
_symmetry.space_group_name_H-M   'P 1'
#
loop_
_entity.id
_entity.type
_entity.pdbx_description
1 polymer ?
#
loop_
_entity_poly.entity_id
_entity_poly.type
_entity_poly.pdbx_seq_one_letter_code
_entity_poly.pdbx_strand_id
1 'polypeptide(L)'
;MGILVVMSSCDVLQQVAGTYQLTQCKYDFNSIAGLTLAGINLQNVNSLTSLNATNLLALTSAFTNKSGSLPLNFTLNLDVTNPGIQAALLNGIGYILEIDGKQMTTGSLQQKLQIDGGQKTMLPIQMAFDLKKVLSGESLEAIKNLAFNFVGIGNASSDVTVRLKPSFVVGGKTLEAPSYIPVSFKLHQ
;
A
#
# COMPACT_ATOMS: atom_id res chain seq x y z
N MET A 1 18.86 -32.97 -42.06
CA MET A 1 17.58 -33.17 -41.38
C MET A 1 17.60 -32.31 -40.12
N GLY A 2 17.18 -31.06 -40.25
CA GLY A 2 17.22 -30.07 -39.17
C GLY A 2 15.81 -29.83 -38.68
N ILE A 3 15.51 -30.19 -37.43
CA ILE A 3 14.27 -29.86 -36.75
C ILE A 3 14.46 -28.48 -36.11
N LEU A 4 13.89 -27.43 -36.68
CA LEU A 4 13.74 -26.13 -36.05
C LEU A 4 12.65 -26.27 -34.98
N VAL A 5 13.05 -26.24 -33.70
CA VAL A 5 12.11 -26.09 -32.60
C VAL A 5 11.74 -24.61 -32.48
N VAL A 6 10.63 -24.20 -33.09
CA VAL A 6 10.01 -22.88 -32.92
C VAL A 6 8.94 -23.00 -31.85
N MET A 7 9.33 -23.06 -30.58
CA MET A 7 8.40 -23.24 -29.45
C MET A 7 8.54 -22.20 -28.34
N SER A 8 8.98 -20.97 -28.61
CA SER A 8 9.13 -19.98 -27.52
C SER A 8 8.51 -18.58 -27.77
N SER A 9 7.87 -18.37 -28.91
CA SER A 9 7.35 -17.02 -29.24
C SER A 9 5.97 -16.71 -28.62
N CYS A 10 5.14 -17.72 -28.35
CA CYS A 10 3.81 -17.50 -27.81
C CYS A 10 3.81 -17.05 -26.34
N ASP A 11 4.69 -17.62 -25.51
CA ASP A 11 4.78 -17.26 -24.08
C ASP A 11 5.25 -15.80 -23.88
N VAL A 12 6.22 -15.36 -24.68
CA VAL A 12 6.71 -13.99 -24.60
C VAL A 12 5.66 -12.97 -25.03
N LEU A 13 4.90 -13.27 -26.08
CA LEU A 13 3.81 -12.40 -26.54
C LEU A 13 2.68 -12.30 -25.52
N GLN A 14 2.30 -13.41 -24.86
CA GLN A 14 1.32 -13.40 -23.79
C GLN A 14 1.82 -12.62 -22.56
N GLN A 15 3.08 -12.75 -22.21
CA GLN A 15 3.68 -12.00 -21.10
C GLN A 15 3.71 -10.51 -21.39
N VAL A 16 4.05 -10.09 -22.61
CA VAL A 16 4.03 -8.67 -23.01
C VAL A 16 2.60 -8.13 -23.03
N ALA A 17 1.64 -8.88 -23.53
CA ALA A 17 0.22 -8.48 -23.55
C ALA A 17 -0.34 -8.36 -22.12
N GLY A 18 -0.06 -9.32 -21.24
CA GLY A 18 -0.47 -9.28 -19.83
C GLY A 18 0.14 -8.12 -19.04
N THR A 19 1.34 -7.71 -19.43
CA THR A 19 2.04 -6.53 -18.90
C THR A 19 1.36 -5.23 -19.25
N TYR A 20 1.05 -5.04 -20.52
CA TYR A 20 0.33 -3.87 -21.00
C TYR A 20 -1.05 -3.79 -20.32
N GLN A 21 -1.72 -4.93 -20.16
CA GLN A 21 -3.01 -5.03 -19.50
C GLN A 21 -2.94 -4.56 -18.05
N LEU A 22 -1.84 -4.83 -17.34
CA LEU A 22 -1.65 -4.39 -15.96
C LEU A 22 -1.63 -2.86 -15.81
N THR A 23 -1.09 -2.14 -16.81
CA THR A 23 -1.11 -0.66 -16.82
C THR A 23 -2.49 -0.09 -17.13
N GLN A 24 -3.40 -0.88 -17.69
CA GLN A 24 -4.79 -0.51 -17.96
C GLN A 24 -5.72 -0.87 -16.81
N CYS A 25 -5.28 -1.65 -15.83
CA CYS A 25 -6.07 -1.98 -14.65
C CYS A 25 -6.41 -0.71 -13.87
N LYS A 26 -7.62 -0.72 -13.27
CA LYS A 26 -8.06 0.30 -12.33
C LYS A 26 -7.68 -0.14 -10.93
N TYR A 27 -7.16 0.78 -10.16
CA TYR A 27 -6.76 0.56 -8.77
C TYR A 27 -7.59 1.48 -7.88
N ASP A 28 -8.42 0.90 -7.04
CA ASP A 28 -9.31 1.64 -6.16
C ASP A 28 -9.04 1.27 -4.70
N PHE A 29 -9.18 2.23 -3.79
CA PHE A 29 -9.12 1.96 -2.36
C PHE A 29 -10.29 1.06 -1.94
N ASN A 30 -10.00 0.02 -1.17
CA ASN A 30 -11.00 -0.86 -0.57
C ASN A 30 -11.10 -0.63 0.95
N SER A 31 -10.01 -0.90 1.67
CA SER A 31 -10.02 -0.82 3.14
C SER A 31 -8.62 -0.77 3.74
N ILE A 32 -8.55 -0.40 5.02
CA ILE A 32 -7.38 -0.59 5.88
C ILE A 32 -7.72 -1.68 6.91
N ALA A 33 -6.81 -2.63 7.07
CA ALA A 33 -6.94 -3.74 8.01
C ALA A 33 -5.69 -3.85 8.91
N GLY A 34 -5.86 -4.44 10.11
CA GLY A 34 -4.77 -4.70 11.03
C GLY A 34 -4.07 -3.44 11.53
N LEU A 35 -4.79 -2.32 11.66
CA LEU A 35 -4.24 -1.04 12.05
C LEU A 35 -3.72 -1.06 13.48
N THR A 36 -2.42 -0.81 13.66
CA THR A 36 -1.78 -0.68 14.97
C THR A 36 -0.90 0.57 15.03
N LEU A 37 -0.93 1.26 16.17
CA LEU A 37 -0.04 2.40 16.48
C LEU A 37 0.67 2.10 17.80
N ALA A 38 1.99 2.17 17.83
CA ALA A 38 2.82 1.79 18.98
C ALA A 38 2.49 0.38 19.53
N GLY A 39 2.12 -0.56 18.65
CA GLY A 39 1.71 -1.92 19.02
C GLY A 39 0.29 -2.05 19.54
N ILE A 40 -0.45 -0.95 19.69
CA ILE A 40 -1.83 -0.94 20.15
C ILE A 40 -2.75 -1.11 18.95
N ASN A 41 -3.65 -2.10 19.01
CA ASN A 41 -4.66 -2.29 17.96
C ASN A 41 -5.69 -1.15 18.01
N LEU A 42 -5.79 -0.41 16.91
CA LEU A 42 -6.73 0.71 16.74
C LEU A 42 -7.80 0.40 15.69
N GLN A 43 -7.89 -0.84 15.23
CA GLN A 43 -8.96 -1.25 14.32
C GLN A 43 -10.32 -1.07 15.01
N ASN A 44 -11.22 -0.29 14.41
CA ASN A 44 -12.53 0.07 14.97
C ASN A 44 -12.50 0.90 16.27
N VAL A 45 -11.40 1.56 16.58
CA VAL A 45 -11.32 2.54 17.67
C VAL A 45 -11.69 3.92 17.13
N ASN A 46 -12.80 4.50 17.62
CA ASN A 46 -13.33 5.76 17.13
C ASN A 46 -13.01 6.95 18.05
N SER A 47 -12.47 6.69 19.24
CA SER A 47 -12.07 7.75 20.17
C SER A 47 -11.03 7.23 21.17
N LEU A 48 -10.23 8.13 21.75
CA LEU A 48 -9.27 7.79 22.80
C LEU A 48 -9.97 7.25 24.06
N THR A 49 -11.22 7.66 24.31
CA THR A 49 -12.00 7.21 25.48
C THR A 49 -12.46 5.75 25.36
N SER A 50 -12.43 5.16 24.17
CA SER A 50 -12.73 3.73 23.97
C SER A 50 -11.52 2.83 24.24
N LEU A 51 -10.32 3.39 24.44
CA LEU A 51 -9.14 2.66 24.86
C LEU A 51 -9.17 2.38 26.36
N ASN A 52 -8.70 1.20 26.76
CA ASN A 52 -8.47 0.93 28.16
C ASN A 52 -7.31 1.78 28.72
N ALA A 53 -7.23 1.93 30.05
CA ALA A 53 -6.23 2.77 30.71
C ALA A 53 -4.79 2.36 30.38
N THR A 54 -4.51 1.06 30.26
CA THR A 54 -3.18 0.53 29.91
C THR A 54 -2.76 0.97 28.51
N ASN A 55 -3.63 0.83 27.51
CA ASN A 55 -3.37 1.24 26.14
C ASN A 55 -3.22 2.77 26.04
N LEU A 56 -4.04 3.53 26.78
CA LEU A 56 -3.94 4.98 26.79
C LEU A 56 -2.60 5.46 27.37
N LEU A 57 -2.15 4.84 28.49
CA LEU A 57 -0.84 5.14 29.08
C LEU A 57 0.31 4.75 28.14
N ALA A 58 0.24 3.57 27.52
CA ALA A 58 1.24 3.12 26.55
C ALA A 58 1.34 4.05 25.35
N LEU A 59 0.22 4.49 24.80
CA LEU A 59 0.16 5.43 23.69
C LEU A 59 0.74 6.80 24.09
N THR A 60 0.35 7.32 25.24
CA THR A 60 0.89 8.58 25.79
C THR A 60 2.41 8.49 25.97
N SER A 61 2.88 7.39 26.56
CA SER A 61 4.32 7.14 26.74
C SER A 61 5.05 7.05 25.40
N ALA A 62 4.47 6.37 24.41
CA ALA A 62 5.04 6.26 23.07
C ALA A 62 5.18 7.64 22.40
N PHE A 63 4.24 8.54 22.57
CA PHE A 63 4.35 9.92 22.05
C PHE A 63 5.40 10.75 22.79
N THR A 64 5.41 10.72 24.13
CA THR A 64 6.26 11.59 24.97
C THR A 64 7.71 11.15 25.06
N ASN A 65 8.00 9.86 24.88
CA ASN A 65 9.38 9.35 24.89
C ASN A 65 10.14 9.83 23.64
N LYS A 66 10.97 10.85 23.80
CA LYS A 66 11.72 11.47 22.68
C LYS A 66 12.64 10.50 21.93
N SER A 67 13.20 9.52 22.62
CA SER A 67 14.11 8.51 22.05
C SER A 67 13.39 7.25 21.57
N GLY A 68 12.10 7.13 21.86
CA GLY A 68 11.29 5.97 21.50
C GLY A 68 10.80 5.99 20.06
N SER A 69 10.41 4.84 19.57
CA SER A 69 9.76 4.71 18.27
C SER A 69 8.25 4.87 18.38
N LEU A 70 7.61 5.24 17.27
CA LEU A 70 6.15 5.31 17.12
C LEU A 70 5.75 4.52 15.86
N PRO A 71 5.82 3.18 15.91
CA PRO A 71 5.51 2.35 14.75
C PRO A 71 4.02 2.41 14.41
N LEU A 72 3.74 2.65 13.13
CA LEU A 72 2.43 2.54 12.52
C LEU A 72 2.47 1.36 11.54
N ASN A 73 1.59 0.38 11.74
CA ASN A 73 1.47 -0.78 10.86
C ASN A 73 0.03 -0.98 10.44
N PHE A 74 -0.17 -1.36 9.19
CA PHE A 74 -1.47 -1.71 8.64
C PHE A 74 -1.33 -2.46 7.32
N THR A 75 -2.42 -3.07 6.86
CA THR A 75 -2.56 -3.60 5.51
C THR A 75 -3.49 -2.69 4.72
N LEU A 76 -2.98 -2.10 3.65
CA LEU A 76 -3.79 -1.39 2.67
C LEU A 76 -4.34 -2.39 1.66
N ASN A 77 -5.65 -2.51 1.58
CA ASN A 77 -6.33 -3.33 0.59
C ASN A 77 -6.77 -2.46 -0.58
N LEU A 78 -6.33 -2.82 -1.78
CA LEU A 78 -6.75 -2.18 -3.02
C LEU A 78 -7.57 -3.17 -3.86
N ASP A 79 -8.63 -2.70 -4.46
CA ASP A 79 -9.34 -3.41 -5.51
C ASP A 79 -8.64 -3.17 -6.84
N VAL A 80 -8.21 -4.22 -7.52
CA VAL A 80 -7.61 -4.14 -8.85
C VAL A 80 -8.58 -4.75 -9.85
N THR A 81 -9.10 -3.94 -10.75
CA THR A 81 -10.05 -4.36 -11.80
C THR A 81 -9.35 -4.36 -13.15
N ASN A 82 -9.39 -5.49 -13.84
CA ASN A 82 -8.89 -5.61 -15.21
C ASN A 82 -10.04 -5.34 -16.19
N PRO A 83 -10.08 -4.19 -16.88
CA PRO A 83 -11.14 -3.87 -17.83
C PRO A 83 -10.97 -4.57 -19.18
N GLY A 84 -9.81 -5.19 -19.43
CA GLY A 84 -9.49 -5.85 -20.69
C GLY A 84 -10.11 -7.24 -20.81
N ILE A 85 -9.85 -7.88 -21.93
CA ILE A 85 -10.29 -9.25 -22.22
C ILE A 85 -9.20 -10.29 -21.94
N GLN A 86 -7.94 -9.86 -21.86
CA GLN A 86 -6.79 -10.72 -21.56
C GLN A 86 -6.42 -10.60 -20.08
N ALA A 87 -5.83 -11.66 -19.54
CA ALA A 87 -5.36 -11.65 -18.16
C ALA A 87 -4.22 -10.63 -17.95
N ALA A 88 -4.29 -9.88 -16.87
CA ALA A 88 -3.20 -9.03 -16.38
C ALA A 88 -2.34 -9.83 -15.41
N LEU A 89 -1.03 -9.79 -15.57
CA LEU A 89 -0.06 -10.57 -14.79
C LEU A 89 0.84 -9.65 -13.97
N LEU A 90 0.69 -9.68 -12.65
CA LEU A 90 1.56 -8.98 -11.69
C LEU A 90 2.57 -9.97 -11.10
N ASN A 91 3.85 -9.60 -11.05
CA ASN A 91 4.88 -10.36 -10.35
C ASN A 91 5.40 -9.66 -9.10
N GLY A 92 5.20 -8.37 -9.01
CA GLY A 92 5.55 -7.56 -7.86
C GLY A 92 5.05 -6.14 -8.03
N ILE A 93 5.10 -5.37 -6.96
CA ILE A 93 4.68 -3.98 -6.97
C ILE A 93 5.56 -3.15 -6.04
N GLY A 94 6.20 -2.12 -6.59
CA GLY A 94 6.80 -1.07 -5.80
C GLY A 94 5.75 -0.07 -5.37
N TYR A 95 5.90 0.54 -4.20
CA TYR A 95 4.97 1.55 -3.74
C TYR A 95 5.67 2.70 -3.01
N ILE A 96 5.04 3.87 -3.06
CA ILE A 96 5.34 5.04 -2.24
C ILE A 96 4.04 5.43 -1.55
N LEU A 97 4.06 5.53 -0.21
CA LEU A 97 2.93 6.01 0.59
C LEU A 97 3.15 7.46 0.98
N GLU A 98 2.16 8.29 0.73
CA GLU A 98 2.08 9.67 1.17
C GLU A 98 0.82 9.87 2.03
N ILE A 99 0.93 10.61 3.14
CA ILE A 99 -0.19 11.03 3.99
C ILE A 99 -0.08 12.54 4.17
N ASP A 100 -1.16 13.25 3.87
CA ASP A 100 -1.24 14.71 3.93
C ASP A 100 -0.07 15.39 3.19
N GLY A 101 0.27 14.84 2.02
CA GLY A 101 1.36 15.32 1.14
C GLY A 101 2.77 15.00 1.62
N LYS A 102 2.94 14.27 2.74
CA LYS A 102 4.24 13.85 3.25
C LYS A 102 4.51 12.39 2.92
N GLN A 103 5.68 12.10 2.35
CA GLN A 103 6.08 10.72 2.08
C GLN A 103 6.39 9.99 3.40
N MET A 104 5.67 8.91 3.67
CA MET A 104 5.80 8.10 4.88
C MET A 104 6.75 6.94 4.70
N THR A 105 6.61 6.21 3.59
CA THR A 105 7.45 5.03 3.34
C THR A 105 7.48 4.69 1.86
N THR A 106 8.49 3.91 1.49
CA THR A 106 8.59 3.23 0.20
C THR A 106 8.82 1.75 0.45
N GLY A 107 8.35 0.91 -0.44
CA GLY A 107 8.55 -0.52 -0.32
C GLY A 107 8.26 -1.25 -1.62
N SER A 108 8.43 -2.55 -1.57
CA SER A 108 8.06 -3.45 -2.66
C SER A 108 7.48 -4.73 -2.11
N LEU A 109 6.49 -5.25 -2.82
CA LEU A 109 5.86 -6.54 -2.55
C LEU A 109 6.18 -7.47 -3.72
N GLN A 110 6.70 -8.65 -3.43
CA GLN A 110 6.88 -9.72 -4.40
C GLN A 110 5.67 -10.65 -4.31
N GLN A 111 4.68 -10.39 -5.11
CA GLN A 111 3.43 -11.16 -5.14
C GLN A 111 3.01 -11.40 -6.58
N LYS A 112 2.90 -12.67 -6.92
CA LYS A 112 2.32 -13.06 -8.21
C LYS A 112 0.80 -13.00 -8.10
N LEU A 113 0.19 -12.24 -9.00
CA LEU A 113 -1.25 -12.11 -9.08
C LEU A 113 -1.65 -12.14 -10.55
N GLN A 114 -2.64 -12.96 -10.88
CA GLN A 114 -3.30 -12.97 -12.17
C GLN A 114 -4.72 -12.42 -11.99
N ILE A 115 -5.09 -11.49 -12.85
CA ILE A 115 -6.43 -10.89 -12.87
C ILE A 115 -7.00 -11.12 -14.25
N ASP A 116 -7.93 -12.04 -14.36
CA ASP A 116 -8.55 -12.39 -15.64
C ASP A 116 -9.34 -11.21 -16.21
N GLY A 117 -9.58 -11.26 -17.52
CA GLY A 117 -10.30 -10.19 -18.21
C GLY A 117 -11.70 -9.97 -17.63
N GLY A 118 -12.05 -8.71 -17.37
CA GLY A 118 -13.29 -8.30 -16.73
C GLY A 118 -13.40 -8.61 -15.23
N GLN A 119 -12.37 -9.19 -14.60
CA GLN A 119 -12.40 -9.56 -13.19
C GLN A 119 -11.79 -8.49 -12.29
N LYS A 120 -12.19 -8.58 -11.02
CA LYS A 120 -11.67 -7.76 -9.92
C LYS A 120 -11.05 -8.66 -8.86
N THR A 121 -9.90 -8.26 -8.34
CA THR A 121 -9.16 -8.97 -7.29
C THR A 121 -8.64 -7.99 -6.25
N MET A 122 -8.61 -8.39 -5.00
CA MET A 122 -8.03 -7.58 -3.91
C MET A 122 -6.53 -7.79 -3.85
N LEU A 123 -5.79 -6.67 -3.78
CA LEU A 123 -4.34 -6.60 -3.60
C LEU A 123 -4.02 -6.06 -2.20
N PRO A 124 -3.61 -6.89 -1.24
CA PRO A 124 -3.19 -6.45 0.08
C PRO A 124 -1.73 -5.99 0.04
N ILE A 125 -1.46 -4.80 0.56
CA ILE A 125 -0.11 -4.24 0.70
C ILE A 125 0.15 -3.98 2.19
N GLN A 126 1.06 -4.76 2.78
CA GLN A 126 1.47 -4.54 4.16
C GLN A 126 2.42 -3.36 4.26
N MET A 127 2.13 -2.43 5.16
CA MET A 127 2.88 -1.22 5.40
C MET A 127 3.28 -1.12 6.86
N ALA A 128 4.55 -0.77 7.10
CA ALA A 128 5.11 -0.59 8.43
C ALA A 128 6.18 0.51 8.40
N PHE A 129 6.05 1.52 9.24
CA PHE A 129 7.04 2.58 9.37
C PHE A 129 6.94 3.28 10.74
N ASP A 130 8.01 3.98 11.11
CA ASP A 130 8.08 4.74 12.36
C ASP A 130 7.76 6.22 12.08
N LEU A 131 6.64 6.70 12.59
CA LEU A 131 6.17 8.07 12.39
C LEU A 131 7.19 9.11 12.89
N LYS A 132 7.85 8.87 14.04
CA LYS A 132 8.85 9.81 14.55
C LYS A 132 10.09 9.88 13.69
N LYS A 133 10.49 8.75 13.10
CA LYS A 133 11.63 8.68 12.19
C LYS A 133 11.34 9.40 10.87
N VAL A 134 10.15 9.15 10.31
CA VAL A 134 9.73 9.73 9.03
C VAL A 134 9.46 11.23 9.16
N LEU A 135 8.84 11.63 10.26
CA LEU A 135 8.50 13.03 10.56
C LEU A 135 9.55 13.70 11.46
N SER A 136 10.81 13.27 11.35
CA SER A 136 11.91 13.87 12.10
C SER A 136 12.04 15.35 11.73
N GLY A 137 12.00 16.24 12.73
CA GLY A 137 11.97 17.70 12.54
C GLY A 137 10.58 18.32 12.67
N GLU A 138 9.51 17.54 12.65
CA GLU A 138 8.17 18.03 12.98
C GLU A 138 7.96 18.14 14.50
N SER A 139 7.03 19.03 14.89
CA SER A 139 6.63 19.11 16.30
C SER A 139 5.91 17.84 16.75
N LEU A 140 5.98 17.52 18.04
CA LEU A 140 5.25 16.39 18.62
C LEU A 140 3.74 16.50 18.35
N GLU A 141 3.20 17.72 18.38
CA GLU A 141 1.79 17.99 18.11
C GLU A 141 1.42 17.68 16.65
N ALA A 142 2.29 18.02 15.69
CA ALA A 142 2.09 17.69 14.27
C ALA A 142 2.10 16.17 14.05
N ILE A 143 3.04 15.45 14.67
CA ILE A 143 3.12 13.98 14.60
C ILE A 143 1.85 13.34 15.19
N LYS A 144 1.41 13.83 16.34
CA LYS A 144 0.21 13.34 17.04
C LYS A 144 -1.06 13.58 16.20
N ASN A 145 -1.22 14.79 15.65
CA ASN A 145 -2.38 15.12 14.82
C ASN A 145 -2.43 14.27 13.56
N LEU A 146 -1.31 14.10 12.86
CA LEU A 146 -1.24 13.22 11.70
C LEU A 146 -1.59 11.78 12.07
N ALA A 147 -0.99 11.24 13.14
CA ALA A 147 -1.26 9.88 13.60
C ALA A 147 -2.75 9.68 13.92
N PHE A 148 -3.35 10.60 14.70
CA PHE A 148 -4.74 10.47 15.13
C PHE A 148 -5.74 10.67 13.99
N ASN A 149 -5.48 11.61 13.09
CA ASN A 149 -6.31 11.77 11.90
C ASN A 149 -6.27 10.52 11.00
N PHE A 150 -5.06 9.98 10.79
CA PHE A 150 -4.90 8.77 9.97
C PHE A 150 -5.61 7.55 10.57
N VAL A 151 -5.54 7.36 11.89
CA VAL A 151 -6.21 6.22 12.54
C VAL A 151 -7.69 6.46 12.86
N GLY A 152 -8.24 7.62 12.48
CA GLY A 152 -9.67 7.94 12.65
C GLY A 152 -10.08 8.38 14.06
N ILE A 153 -9.11 8.74 14.92
CA ILE A 153 -9.37 9.25 16.29
C ILE A 153 -9.30 10.78 16.35
N GLY A 154 -8.69 11.39 15.33
CA GLY A 154 -8.51 12.84 15.23
C GLY A 154 -9.77 13.57 14.79
N ASN A 155 -9.65 14.90 14.64
CA ASN A 155 -10.77 15.77 14.28
C ASN A 155 -10.82 16.12 12.78
N ALA A 156 -9.90 15.58 11.97
CA ALA A 156 -9.81 15.82 10.55
C ALA A 156 -9.59 14.52 9.78
N SER A 157 -9.99 14.51 8.51
CA SER A 157 -9.65 13.43 7.60
C SER A 157 -8.18 13.52 7.17
N SER A 158 -7.56 12.38 6.82
CA SER A 158 -6.26 12.33 6.18
C SER A 158 -6.39 12.08 4.68
N ASP A 159 -5.66 12.85 3.88
CA ASP A 159 -5.48 12.61 2.46
C ASP A 159 -4.36 11.59 2.25
N VAL A 160 -4.69 10.44 1.69
CA VAL A 160 -3.74 9.35 1.46
C VAL A 160 -3.53 9.17 -0.03
N THR A 161 -2.28 9.11 -0.47
CA THR A 161 -1.91 8.75 -1.83
C THR A 161 -0.89 7.62 -1.80
N VAL A 162 -1.22 6.55 -2.51
CA VAL A 162 -0.29 5.45 -2.78
C VAL A 162 0.07 5.48 -4.25
N ARG A 163 1.36 5.62 -4.54
CA ARG A 163 1.88 5.53 -5.91
C ARG A 163 2.40 4.13 -6.12
N LEU A 164 1.81 3.41 -7.06
CA LEU A 164 2.10 2.03 -7.36
C LEU A 164 3.00 1.92 -8.59
N LYS A 165 3.98 1.03 -8.56
CA LYS A 165 4.85 0.71 -9.68
C LYS A 165 4.86 -0.80 -9.91
N PRO A 166 3.90 -1.31 -10.69
CA PRO A 166 3.82 -2.74 -10.98
C PRO A 166 5.06 -3.27 -11.70
N SER A 167 5.45 -4.49 -11.40
CA SER A 167 6.50 -5.22 -12.09
C SER A 167 6.00 -6.55 -12.65
N PHE A 168 6.65 -7.00 -13.72
CA PHE A 168 6.30 -8.19 -14.49
C PHE A 168 7.55 -8.86 -15.03
N VAL A 169 7.44 -10.11 -15.44
CA VAL A 169 8.55 -10.86 -16.02
C VAL A 169 8.29 -11.10 -17.49
N VAL A 170 9.25 -10.72 -18.33
CA VAL A 170 9.25 -10.99 -19.78
C VAL A 170 10.58 -11.62 -20.16
N GLY A 171 10.53 -12.82 -20.73
CA GLY A 171 11.73 -13.56 -21.15
C GLY A 171 12.74 -13.77 -20.01
N GLY A 172 12.25 -13.99 -18.77
CA GLY A 172 13.08 -14.18 -17.58
C GLY A 172 13.67 -12.91 -16.96
N LYS A 173 13.34 -11.72 -17.50
CA LYS A 173 13.77 -10.42 -16.95
C LYS A 173 12.60 -9.72 -16.28
N THR A 174 12.82 -9.19 -15.07
CA THR A 174 11.85 -8.33 -14.39
C THR A 174 11.91 -6.92 -15.00
N LEU A 175 10.76 -6.43 -15.42
CA LEU A 175 10.55 -5.08 -15.91
C LEU A 175 9.55 -4.38 -15.01
N GLU A 176 9.70 -3.08 -14.83
CA GLU A 176 8.77 -2.24 -14.07
C GLU A 176 7.94 -1.38 -15.02
N ALA A 177 6.74 -1.00 -14.58
CA ALA A 177 5.93 -0.01 -15.27
C ALA A 177 6.72 1.31 -15.46
N PRO A 178 6.58 1.99 -16.58
CA PRO A 178 7.38 3.20 -16.88
C PRO A 178 7.04 4.38 -15.96
N SER A 179 5.85 4.37 -15.37
CA SER A 179 5.36 5.43 -14.49
C SER A 179 4.64 4.84 -13.27
N TYR A 180 4.54 5.66 -12.22
CA TYR A 180 3.71 5.33 -11.08
C TYR A 180 2.24 5.53 -11.41
N ILE A 181 1.39 4.64 -10.84
CA ILE A 181 -0.07 4.72 -10.87
C ILE A 181 -0.51 5.29 -9.51
N PRO A 182 -1.03 6.52 -9.45
CA PRO A 182 -1.50 7.08 -8.18
C PRO A 182 -2.89 6.54 -7.81
N VAL A 183 -3.06 6.18 -6.56
CA VAL A 183 -4.34 5.85 -5.93
C VAL A 183 -4.52 6.78 -4.74
N SER A 184 -5.46 7.71 -4.84
CA SER A 184 -5.71 8.72 -3.81
C SER A 184 -7.09 8.52 -3.19
N PHE A 185 -7.17 8.63 -1.87
CA PHE A 185 -8.40 8.49 -1.11
C PHE A 185 -8.33 9.30 0.19
N LYS A 186 -9.50 9.55 0.78
CA LYS A 186 -9.61 10.18 2.10
C LYS A 186 -9.98 9.13 3.13
N LEU A 187 -9.26 9.13 4.24
CA LEU A 187 -9.71 8.44 5.44
C LEU A 187 -10.58 9.38 6.24
N HIS A 188 -11.86 9.02 6.32
CA HIS A 188 -12.84 9.72 7.14
C HIS A 188 -13.09 8.95 8.44
N GLN A 189 -13.52 9.69 9.46
CA GLN A 189 -14.16 9.11 10.64
C GLN A 189 -15.52 8.52 10.28
#